data_a8d2bca64d151798caff1206fd2fc8ad
#
_entry.id   a8d2bca64d151798caff1206fd2fc8ad
#
_cell.length_a   1.000
_cell.length_b   1.000
_cell.length_c   1.000
_cell.angle_alpha   90.00
_cell.angle_beta   90.00
_cell.angle_gamma   90.00
#
_symmetry.space_group_name_H-M   'P 1'
#
loop_
_entity.id
_entity.type
_entity.pdbx_description
1 polymer ?
#
loop_
_entity_poly.entity_id
_entity_poly.type
_entity_poly.pdbx_seq_one_letter_code
_entity_poly.pdbx_strand_id
1 'polypeptide(L)'
;MTMTRRLHAGRRAATAALGLSLLLTLAGCGSGTEGKASVPEGWSTLDTDSLSVGYPKDKGYAEQPAAERSRNNAAVALKVENGIRTGIVSVQLDFATGVSDAGEAAAAAGAGIGLGSTRRATEDVRLAGPSSARDARRIDYDFTADGKEDTPNTGTPMTGVLVAGVDSGGVPFVVRLNAVKGAVSGEELDAFVGSITVK
;
A
#
# COMPACT_ATOMS: atom_id res chain seq x y z
N MET A 1 33.97 -79.04 25.58
CA MET A 1 32.72 -79.37 26.29
C MET A 1 31.63 -78.51 25.62
N THR A 2 30.96 -79.09 24.70
CA THR A 2 29.66 -79.71 24.80
C THR A 2 28.52 -78.71 24.74
N MET A 3 27.86 -78.69 23.56
CA MET A 3 26.40 -78.87 23.34
C MET A 3 25.52 -77.67 23.75
N THR A 4 24.49 -77.32 23.10
CA THR A 4 23.61 -77.94 22.08
C THR A 4 22.59 -76.87 21.60
N ARG A 5 22.30 -76.82 20.30
CA ARG A 5 21.01 -76.74 19.62
C ARG A 5 19.80 -76.18 20.37
N ARG A 6 19.05 -75.25 19.76
CA ARG A 6 17.81 -75.56 19.02
C ARG A 6 17.24 -74.38 18.26
N LEU A 7 16.91 -74.74 17.06
CA LEU A 7 15.98 -74.01 16.14
C LEU A 7 14.58 -73.83 16.76
N HIS A 8 13.92 -72.74 16.49
CA HIS A 8 12.50 -72.81 16.15
C HIS A 8 12.16 -71.69 15.16
N ALA A 9 11.56 -72.14 14.09
CA ALA A 9 10.97 -71.38 13.03
C ALA A 9 9.63 -70.72 13.45
N GLY A 10 9.29 -69.67 12.79
CA GLY A 10 7.87 -69.39 12.68
C GLY A 10 7.43 -67.95 12.65
N ARG A 11 7.15 -67.54 11.53
CA ARG A 11 5.89 -66.93 11.02
C ARG A 11 6.02 -65.53 10.44
N ARG A 12 5.73 -65.53 9.19
CA ARG A 12 5.47 -64.41 8.31
C ARG A 12 4.34 -63.54 8.86
N ALA A 13 4.56 -62.24 8.89
CA ALA A 13 3.46 -61.29 8.81
C ALA A 13 3.91 -60.14 7.87
N ALA A 14 3.24 -60.14 6.73
CA ALA A 14 3.28 -59.06 5.79
C ALA A 14 2.55 -57.87 6.40
N THR A 15 3.17 -56.74 6.46
CA THR A 15 2.49 -55.49 6.77
C THR A 15 2.81 -54.50 5.66
N ALA A 16 1.72 -54.06 5.04
CA ALA A 16 1.65 -53.17 3.92
C ALA A 16 2.31 -51.84 4.19
N ALA A 17 3.20 -51.43 3.30
CA ALA A 17 3.69 -50.07 3.20
C ALA A 17 2.57 -49.17 2.65
N LEU A 18 1.94 -48.38 3.51
CA LEU A 18 1.16 -47.24 3.06
C LEU A 18 2.14 -46.13 2.64
N GLY A 19 2.33 -46.03 1.33
CA GLY A 19 2.98 -44.89 0.72
C GLY A 19 2.14 -43.65 0.91
N LEU A 20 2.56 -42.78 1.80
CA LEU A 20 2.03 -41.42 1.93
C LEU A 20 2.63 -40.59 0.80
N SER A 21 1.92 -40.57 -0.34
CA SER A 21 2.25 -39.68 -1.45
C SER A 21 1.96 -38.25 -1.04
N LEU A 22 3.00 -37.53 -0.67
CA LEU A 22 2.97 -36.09 -0.45
C LEU A 22 2.81 -35.41 -1.83
N LEU A 23 1.57 -35.17 -2.22
CA LEU A 23 1.24 -34.31 -3.36
C LEU A 23 1.66 -32.89 -3.01
N LEU A 24 2.88 -32.51 -3.39
CA LEU A 24 3.22 -31.09 -3.54
C LEU A 24 2.38 -30.55 -4.70
N THR A 25 1.25 -29.94 -4.38
CA THR A 25 0.59 -29.02 -5.30
C THR A 25 1.47 -27.79 -5.43
N LEU A 26 2.30 -27.74 -6.46
CA LEU A 26 2.79 -26.48 -6.97
C LEU A 26 1.55 -25.72 -7.43
N ALA A 27 1.06 -24.81 -6.57
CA ALA A 27 0.15 -23.77 -6.96
C ALA A 27 0.89 -22.90 -7.98
N GLY A 28 0.66 -23.21 -9.27
CA GLY A 28 1.17 -22.41 -10.38
C GLY A 28 0.64 -20.99 -10.22
N CYS A 29 1.55 -20.05 -10.07
CA CYS A 29 1.31 -18.63 -10.34
C CYS A 29 0.88 -18.49 -11.79
N GLY A 30 -0.34 -18.09 -12.03
CA GLY A 30 -0.78 -17.84 -13.40
C GLY A 30 -2.27 -17.79 -13.58
N SER A 31 -2.98 -17.05 -12.75
CA SER A 31 -4.28 -16.49 -13.13
C SER A 31 -4.31 -15.09 -12.55
N GLY A 32 -4.48 -14.11 -13.44
CA GLY A 32 -4.63 -12.71 -13.05
C GLY A 32 -5.79 -12.58 -12.07
N THR A 33 -5.47 -12.67 -10.82
CA THR A 33 -6.36 -12.25 -9.76
C THR A 33 -6.61 -10.77 -10.04
N GLU A 34 -7.81 -10.40 -10.40
CA GLU A 34 -8.25 -9.01 -10.37
C GLU A 34 -7.85 -8.51 -8.99
N GLY A 35 -6.85 -7.60 -8.93
CA GLY A 35 -6.22 -7.20 -7.71
C GLY A 35 -7.26 -6.62 -6.76
N LYS A 36 -7.65 -7.42 -5.78
CA LYS A 36 -8.52 -6.94 -4.71
C LYS A 36 -7.62 -6.16 -3.77
N ALA A 37 -7.94 -4.89 -3.55
CA ALA A 37 -7.20 -4.11 -2.56
C ALA A 37 -7.26 -4.81 -1.20
N SER A 38 -6.15 -4.77 -0.50
CA SER A 38 -6.04 -5.29 0.86
C SER A 38 -5.80 -4.12 1.80
N VAL A 39 -6.81 -3.78 2.58
CA VAL A 39 -6.67 -2.83 3.69
C VAL A 39 -6.16 -3.62 4.90
N PRO A 40 -4.99 -3.28 5.46
CA PRO A 40 -4.45 -3.96 6.64
C PRO A 40 -5.39 -3.93 7.84
N GLU A 41 -5.25 -4.91 8.73
CA GLU A 41 -5.94 -4.90 10.02
C GLU A 41 -5.55 -3.65 10.83
N GLY A 42 -6.51 -3.04 11.51
CA GLY A 42 -6.32 -1.81 12.27
C GLY A 42 -6.39 -0.52 11.43
N TRP A 43 -6.40 -0.64 10.10
CA TRP A 43 -6.57 0.50 9.22
C TRP A 43 -8.05 0.83 8.98
N SER A 44 -8.32 2.07 8.61
CA SER A 44 -9.61 2.55 8.09
C SER A 44 -9.47 3.02 6.64
N THR A 45 -10.57 3.38 6.00
CA THR A 45 -10.60 3.74 4.58
C THR A 45 -11.11 5.17 4.40
N LEU A 46 -10.42 5.96 3.57
CA LEU A 46 -10.96 7.17 2.97
C LEU A 46 -11.68 6.80 1.69
N ASP A 47 -12.91 7.25 1.53
CA ASP A 47 -13.75 7.00 0.36
C ASP A 47 -14.05 8.28 -0.40
N THR A 48 -14.00 8.19 -1.74
CA THR A 48 -14.43 9.24 -2.67
C THR A 48 -15.22 8.62 -3.83
N ASP A 49 -15.73 9.42 -4.74
CA ASP A 49 -16.45 8.94 -5.91
C ASP A 49 -15.55 8.15 -6.86
N SER A 50 -14.26 8.51 -6.98
CA SER A 50 -13.29 7.92 -7.91
C SER A 50 -12.49 6.76 -7.33
N LEU A 51 -12.22 6.77 -6.02
CA LEU A 51 -11.37 5.74 -5.39
C LEU A 51 -11.59 5.62 -3.88
N SER A 52 -11.10 4.52 -3.32
CA SER A 52 -10.89 4.35 -1.88
C SER A 52 -9.43 4.05 -1.57
N VAL A 53 -8.97 4.43 -0.37
CA VAL A 53 -7.59 4.20 0.10
C VAL A 53 -7.55 3.97 1.60
N GLY A 54 -6.75 3.00 2.03
CA GLY A 54 -6.51 2.73 3.45
C GLY A 54 -5.65 3.80 4.13
N TYR A 55 -5.88 4.01 5.42
CA TYR A 55 -5.01 4.83 6.28
C TYR A 55 -4.82 4.16 7.66
N PRO A 56 -3.64 4.30 8.30
CA PRO A 56 -3.30 3.59 9.54
C PRO A 56 -3.98 4.22 10.77
N LYS A 57 -5.25 3.90 10.96
CA LYS A 57 -6.05 4.39 12.10
C LYS A 57 -5.46 3.96 13.44
N ASP A 58 -4.96 2.74 13.53
CA ASP A 58 -4.26 2.19 14.69
C ASP A 58 -3.00 2.97 15.10
N LYS A 59 -2.43 3.74 14.17
CA LYS A 59 -1.30 4.66 14.42
C LYS A 59 -1.73 6.10 14.73
N GLY A 60 -3.00 6.33 14.98
CA GLY A 60 -3.52 7.65 15.38
C GLY A 60 -3.89 8.57 14.23
N TYR A 61 -3.98 8.05 13.00
CA TYR A 61 -4.59 8.83 11.91
C TYR A 61 -6.10 8.89 12.10
N ALA A 62 -6.70 10.05 11.86
CA ALA A 62 -8.13 10.29 11.91
C ALA A 62 -8.61 11.03 10.68
N GLU A 63 -9.71 10.58 10.09
CA GLU A 63 -10.34 11.26 8.96
C GLU A 63 -10.85 12.64 9.38
N GLN A 64 -10.62 13.64 8.53
CA GLN A 64 -11.12 14.99 8.74
C GLN A 64 -12.51 15.18 8.14
N PRO A 65 -13.42 15.85 8.84
CA PRO A 65 -14.71 16.29 8.28
C PRO A 65 -14.50 17.12 7.00
N ALA A 66 -15.41 17.03 6.06
CA ALA A 66 -15.31 17.74 4.79
C ALA A 66 -15.14 19.27 4.96
N ALA A 67 -15.77 19.86 5.98
CA ALA A 67 -15.69 21.29 6.27
C ALA A 67 -14.30 21.77 6.73
N GLU A 68 -13.46 20.84 7.22
CA GLU A 68 -12.11 21.14 7.73
C GLU A 68 -11.01 20.86 6.70
N ARG A 69 -11.35 20.23 5.57
CA ARG A 69 -10.40 19.90 4.51
C ARG A 69 -10.04 21.15 3.69
N SER A 70 -8.80 21.19 3.22
CA SER A 70 -8.46 22.19 2.20
C SER A 70 -9.29 21.94 0.94
N ARG A 71 -9.61 23.01 0.19
CA ARG A 71 -10.48 22.97 -0.99
C ARG A 71 -10.04 21.96 -2.07
N ASN A 72 -8.74 21.62 -2.10
CA ASN A 72 -8.18 20.72 -3.10
C ASN A 72 -8.22 19.24 -2.69
N ASN A 73 -8.63 18.92 -1.45
CA ASN A 73 -8.65 17.55 -0.95
C ASN A 73 -10.07 17.01 -0.93
N ALA A 74 -10.33 15.97 -1.69
CA ALA A 74 -11.58 15.20 -1.66
C ALA A 74 -11.72 14.40 -0.35
N ALA A 75 -10.60 13.85 0.15
CA ALA A 75 -10.54 13.14 1.43
C ALA A 75 -9.18 13.36 2.11
N VAL A 76 -9.16 13.38 3.44
CA VAL A 76 -7.95 13.56 4.25
C VAL A 76 -8.06 12.77 5.56
N ALA A 77 -6.97 12.11 5.95
CA ALA A 77 -6.75 11.65 7.31
C ALA A 77 -5.44 12.25 7.85
N LEU A 78 -5.47 12.79 9.07
CA LEU A 78 -4.32 13.39 9.73
C LEU A 78 -3.90 12.60 10.95
N LYS A 79 -2.58 12.53 11.15
CA LYS A 79 -2.00 12.18 12.44
C LYS A 79 -1.51 13.45 13.12
N VAL A 80 -2.04 13.72 14.30
CA VAL A 80 -1.70 14.91 15.10
C VAL A 80 -1.14 14.45 16.46
N GLU A 81 0.05 14.90 16.81
CA GLU A 81 0.72 14.62 18.07
C GLU A 81 1.10 15.94 18.74
N ASN A 82 0.58 16.18 19.94
CA ASN A 82 0.80 17.44 20.69
C ASN A 82 0.46 18.71 19.88
N GLY A 83 -0.61 18.67 19.08
CA GLY A 83 -1.03 19.78 18.24
C GLY A 83 -0.26 19.90 16.92
N ILE A 84 0.73 19.04 16.66
CA ILE A 84 1.57 19.06 15.46
C ILE A 84 1.13 17.94 14.53
N ARG A 85 0.91 18.23 13.26
CA ARG A 85 0.54 17.28 12.21
C ARG A 85 1.77 16.51 11.73
N THR A 86 1.99 15.33 12.30
CA THR A 86 3.14 14.46 12.01
C THR A 86 2.93 13.52 10.85
N GLY A 87 1.69 13.39 10.35
CA GLY A 87 1.36 12.57 9.20
C GLY A 87 0.08 13.03 8.51
N ILE A 88 0.00 12.77 7.20
CA ILE A 88 -1.18 13.05 6.38
C ILE A 88 -1.35 11.98 5.31
N VAL A 89 -2.58 11.51 5.16
CA VAL A 89 -3.06 10.80 3.95
C VAL A 89 -4.06 11.73 3.27
N SER A 90 -3.90 11.97 1.98
CA SER A 90 -4.80 12.85 1.22
C SER A 90 -5.13 12.30 -0.15
N VAL A 91 -6.36 12.57 -0.60
CA VAL A 91 -6.85 12.28 -1.94
C VAL A 91 -7.24 13.59 -2.60
N GLN A 92 -6.73 13.83 -3.79
CA GLN A 92 -7.13 14.95 -4.66
C GLN A 92 -7.68 14.38 -5.97
N LEU A 93 -8.79 14.90 -6.43
CA LEU A 93 -9.45 14.54 -7.68
C LEU A 93 -9.46 15.76 -8.60
N ASP A 94 -9.47 15.53 -9.90
CA ASP A 94 -9.50 16.58 -10.93
C ASP A 94 -8.44 17.65 -10.68
N PHE A 95 -7.26 17.23 -10.23
CA PHE A 95 -6.19 18.11 -9.78
C PHE A 95 -5.40 18.76 -10.91
N ALA A 96 -5.57 18.30 -12.15
CA ALA A 96 -4.89 18.80 -13.34
C ALA A 96 -5.76 18.63 -14.58
N THR A 97 -5.75 19.61 -15.48
CA THR A 97 -6.46 19.55 -16.76
C THR A 97 -5.59 18.96 -17.87
N GLY A 98 -6.21 18.25 -18.83
CA GLY A 98 -5.52 17.68 -19.99
C GLY A 98 -4.69 16.44 -19.67
N VAL A 99 -4.90 15.83 -18.52
CA VAL A 99 -4.29 14.56 -18.12
C VAL A 99 -5.16 13.42 -18.60
N SER A 100 -4.58 12.48 -19.31
CA SER A 100 -5.28 11.35 -19.92
C SER A 100 -4.72 9.96 -19.53
N ASP A 101 -3.53 9.91 -18.90
CA ASP A 101 -2.90 8.67 -18.46
C ASP A 101 -2.12 8.82 -17.14
N ALA A 102 -1.66 7.69 -16.61
CA ALA A 102 -0.93 7.62 -15.35
C ALA A 102 0.42 8.37 -15.39
N GLY A 103 1.08 8.41 -16.54
CA GLY A 103 2.34 9.12 -16.73
C GLY A 103 2.17 10.63 -16.63
N GLU A 104 1.16 11.16 -17.31
CA GLU A 104 0.78 12.59 -17.27
C GLU A 104 0.29 12.97 -15.87
N ALA A 105 -0.55 12.13 -15.24
CA ALA A 105 -1.00 12.33 -13.88
C ALA A 105 0.16 12.42 -12.89
N ALA A 106 1.13 11.50 -12.99
CA ALA A 106 2.31 11.50 -12.14
C ALA A 106 3.24 12.69 -12.40
N ALA A 107 3.38 13.14 -13.65
CA ALA A 107 4.15 14.32 -13.98
C ALA A 107 3.53 15.59 -13.37
N ALA A 108 2.21 15.76 -13.51
CA ALA A 108 1.48 16.87 -12.91
C ALA A 108 1.53 16.84 -11.37
N ALA A 109 1.27 15.68 -10.76
CA ALA A 109 1.33 15.51 -9.31
C ALA A 109 2.75 15.70 -8.76
N GLY A 110 3.77 15.20 -9.48
CA GLY A 110 5.17 15.31 -9.13
C GLY A 110 5.70 16.75 -9.13
N ALA A 111 5.12 17.63 -9.93
CA ALA A 111 5.43 19.07 -9.91
C ALA A 111 5.03 19.73 -8.57
N GLY A 112 4.05 19.16 -7.87
CA GLY A 112 3.64 19.59 -6.52
C GLY A 112 4.52 19.05 -5.39
N ILE A 113 5.52 18.20 -5.67
CA ILE A 113 6.54 17.84 -4.71
C ILE A 113 7.48 19.04 -4.58
N GLY A 114 7.52 19.66 -3.39
CA GLY A 114 8.18 20.95 -3.16
C GLY A 114 9.66 20.98 -3.55
N LEU A 115 10.17 22.18 -3.81
CA LEU A 115 11.60 22.43 -4.00
C LEU A 115 12.38 21.95 -2.75
N GLY A 116 13.49 21.28 -2.96
CA GLY A 116 14.29 20.68 -1.88
C GLY A 116 13.91 19.26 -1.51
N SER A 117 12.88 18.69 -2.16
CA SER A 117 12.57 17.27 -2.03
C SER A 117 13.49 16.42 -2.90
N THR A 118 13.82 15.22 -2.43
CA THR A 118 14.59 14.22 -3.17
C THR A 118 13.68 13.07 -3.56
N ARG A 119 13.46 12.88 -4.87
CA ARG A 119 12.77 11.72 -5.41
C ARG A 119 13.68 10.50 -5.27
N ARG A 120 13.19 9.44 -4.60
CA ARG A 120 13.93 8.20 -4.36
C ARG A 120 13.66 7.14 -5.42
N ALA A 121 12.40 6.98 -5.80
CA ALA A 121 11.97 6.01 -6.79
C ALA A 121 10.79 6.53 -7.59
N THR A 122 10.61 5.99 -8.78
CA THR A 122 9.41 6.14 -9.60
C THR A 122 9.16 4.81 -10.29
N GLU A 123 7.95 4.26 -10.14
CA GLU A 123 7.59 2.97 -10.71
C GLU A 123 6.13 2.96 -11.19
N ASP A 124 5.87 2.14 -12.20
CA ASP A 124 4.52 1.86 -12.64
C ASP A 124 3.90 0.83 -11.69
N VAL A 125 2.69 1.08 -11.21
CA VAL A 125 1.96 0.20 -10.32
C VAL A 125 0.59 -0.12 -10.89
N ARG A 126 0.07 -1.28 -10.51
CA ARG A 126 -1.26 -1.69 -10.91
C ARG A 126 -2.16 -1.77 -9.69
N LEU A 127 -3.14 -0.89 -9.62
CA LEU A 127 -4.08 -0.77 -8.52
C LEU A 127 -5.23 -1.80 -8.62
N ALA A 128 -5.99 -1.96 -7.55
CA ALA A 128 -7.26 -2.67 -7.60
C ALA A 128 -8.33 -1.81 -8.31
N GLY A 129 -9.31 -2.46 -8.94
CA GLY A 129 -10.40 -1.79 -9.64
C GLY A 129 -10.59 -2.26 -11.09
N PRO A 130 -11.38 -1.54 -11.89
CA PRO A 130 -11.64 -1.86 -13.29
C PRO A 130 -10.36 -1.92 -14.13
N SER A 131 -10.26 -2.85 -15.06
CA SER A 131 -9.05 -3.04 -15.88
C SER A 131 -8.62 -1.81 -16.68
N SER A 132 -9.56 -0.94 -17.02
CA SER A 132 -9.33 0.31 -17.76
C SER A 132 -8.72 1.43 -16.93
N ALA A 133 -8.68 1.32 -15.61
CA ALA A 133 -8.30 2.40 -14.69
C ALA A 133 -7.28 1.99 -13.62
N ARG A 134 -6.65 0.81 -13.77
CA ARG A 134 -5.73 0.26 -12.76
C ARG A 134 -4.29 0.74 -12.89
N ASP A 135 -3.92 1.28 -14.05
CA ASP A 135 -2.56 1.73 -14.27
C ASP A 135 -2.35 3.07 -13.55
N ALA A 136 -1.32 3.10 -12.71
CA ALA A 136 -0.94 4.27 -11.94
C ALA A 136 0.57 4.34 -11.82
N ARG A 137 1.09 5.47 -11.39
CA ARG A 137 2.51 5.66 -11.13
C ARG A 137 2.75 6.07 -9.70
N ARG A 138 3.64 5.35 -9.03
CA ARG A 138 4.14 5.63 -7.68
C ARG A 138 5.39 6.49 -7.75
N ILE A 139 5.50 7.47 -6.86
CA ILE A 139 6.70 8.27 -6.64
C ILE A 139 7.00 8.27 -5.14
N ASP A 140 8.16 7.71 -4.76
CA ASP A 140 8.69 7.83 -3.41
C ASP A 140 9.63 9.02 -3.30
N TYR A 141 9.53 9.78 -2.21
CA TYR A 141 10.36 10.97 -2.01
C TYR A 141 10.63 11.26 -0.54
N ASP A 142 11.75 11.91 -0.30
CA ASP A 142 12.09 12.51 0.99
C ASP A 142 12.07 14.03 0.88
N PHE A 143 11.70 14.70 1.95
CA PHE A 143 11.69 16.15 2.05
C PHE A 143 11.91 16.58 3.49
N THR A 144 11.97 17.88 3.73
CA THR A 144 12.04 18.43 5.08
C THR A 144 10.81 19.30 5.36
N ALA A 145 10.32 19.27 6.59
CA ALA A 145 9.25 20.15 7.03
C ALA A 145 9.68 21.61 6.93
N ASP A 146 8.74 22.48 6.59
CA ASP A 146 8.96 23.92 6.45
C ASP A 146 8.68 24.73 7.73
N GLY A 147 8.22 24.05 8.79
CA GLY A 147 7.96 24.64 10.10
C GLY A 147 6.78 25.59 10.14
N LYS A 148 5.88 25.51 9.15
CA LYS A 148 4.63 26.27 9.21
C LYS A 148 3.75 25.82 10.37
N GLU A 149 2.77 26.66 10.68
CA GLU A 149 1.78 26.40 11.73
C GLU A 149 1.23 24.97 11.63
N ASP A 150 1.13 24.27 12.74
CA ASP A 150 0.68 22.88 12.88
C ASP A 150 1.53 21.82 12.14
N THR A 151 2.73 22.17 11.66
CA THR A 151 3.66 21.22 11.04
C THR A 151 4.90 20.98 11.90
N PRO A 152 5.66 19.89 11.69
CA PRO A 152 6.92 19.68 12.39
C PRO A 152 7.89 20.83 12.17
N ASN A 153 8.81 21.05 13.12
CA ASN A 153 9.82 22.10 13.05
C ASN A 153 10.56 22.09 11.71
N THR A 154 10.95 23.28 11.24
CA THR A 154 11.77 23.45 10.03
C THR A 154 12.96 22.49 10.03
N GLY A 155 13.17 21.79 8.93
CA GLY A 155 14.26 20.83 8.77
C GLY A 155 14.00 19.43 9.32
N THR A 156 12.84 19.17 9.95
CA THR A 156 12.47 17.81 10.35
C THR A 156 12.40 16.91 9.12
N PRO A 157 13.13 15.77 9.10
CA PRO A 157 13.10 14.85 7.97
C PRO A 157 11.70 14.21 7.81
N MET A 158 11.19 14.24 6.59
CA MET A 158 9.90 13.67 6.20
C MET A 158 10.09 12.65 5.09
N THR A 159 9.20 11.68 5.00
CA THR A 159 9.10 10.76 3.88
C THR A 159 7.70 10.81 3.30
N GLY A 160 7.58 10.56 2.01
CA GLY A 160 6.31 10.51 1.31
C GLY A 160 6.27 9.49 0.21
N VAL A 161 5.06 9.04 -0.08
CA VAL A 161 4.69 8.31 -1.28
C VAL A 161 3.51 9.02 -1.94
N LEU A 162 3.56 9.11 -3.26
CA LEU A 162 2.51 9.65 -4.10
C LEU A 162 2.14 8.58 -5.13
N VAL A 163 0.85 8.36 -5.33
CA VAL A 163 0.30 7.51 -6.39
C VAL A 163 -0.65 8.34 -7.23
N ALA A 164 -0.42 8.41 -8.52
CA ALA A 164 -1.25 9.18 -9.43
C ALA A 164 -1.68 8.32 -10.62
N GLY A 165 -2.90 8.57 -11.09
CA GLY A 165 -3.52 7.86 -12.22
C GLY A 165 -4.78 8.57 -12.68
N VAL A 166 -5.54 7.85 -13.51
CA VAL A 166 -6.84 8.31 -14.03
C VAL A 166 -7.87 7.24 -13.72
N ASP A 167 -9.03 7.61 -13.20
CA ASP A 167 -10.11 6.68 -12.89
C ASP A 167 -10.87 6.20 -14.14
N SER A 168 -11.86 5.34 -13.96
CA SER A 168 -12.66 4.80 -15.08
C SER A 168 -13.52 5.84 -15.80
N GLY A 169 -13.75 6.98 -15.18
CA GLY A 169 -14.45 8.13 -15.75
C GLY A 169 -13.55 9.15 -16.46
N GLY A 170 -12.23 8.91 -16.46
CA GLY A 170 -11.26 9.85 -17.02
C GLY A 170 -10.86 10.97 -16.05
N VAL A 171 -11.18 10.85 -14.75
CA VAL A 171 -10.84 11.86 -13.75
C VAL A 171 -9.43 11.58 -13.19
N PRO A 172 -8.48 12.53 -13.33
CA PRO A 172 -7.15 12.37 -12.75
C PRO A 172 -7.21 12.44 -11.23
N PHE A 173 -6.53 11.51 -10.58
CA PHE A 173 -6.42 11.46 -9.14
C PHE A 173 -4.97 11.45 -8.67
N VAL A 174 -4.73 11.95 -7.47
CA VAL A 174 -3.48 11.75 -6.73
C VAL A 174 -3.78 11.41 -5.28
N VAL A 175 -3.15 10.36 -4.79
CA VAL A 175 -3.18 9.92 -3.40
C VAL A 175 -1.79 10.10 -2.81
N ARG A 176 -1.69 10.70 -1.62
CA ARG A 176 -0.41 10.93 -0.93
C ARG A 176 -0.48 10.43 0.50
N LEU A 177 0.62 9.82 0.95
CA LEU A 177 0.94 9.64 2.35
C LEU A 177 2.26 10.35 2.63
N ASN A 178 2.25 11.31 3.55
CA ASN A 178 3.45 11.97 4.07
C ASN A 178 3.52 11.76 5.58
N ALA A 179 4.70 11.49 6.11
CA ALA A 179 4.91 11.31 7.54
C ALA A 179 6.32 11.75 7.95
N VAL A 180 6.52 12.00 9.24
CA VAL A 180 7.87 12.12 9.80
C VAL A 180 8.65 10.85 9.47
N LYS A 181 9.89 11.01 9.01
CA LYS A 181 10.74 9.90 8.57
C LYS A 181 10.95 8.89 9.71
N GLY A 182 10.67 7.63 9.43
CA GLY A 182 10.69 6.54 10.40
C GLY A 182 9.37 6.29 11.15
N ALA A 183 8.36 7.17 11.02
CA ALA A 183 7.03 6.94 11.58
C ALA A 183 6.19 5.93 10.78
N VAL A 184 6.56 5.71 9.52
CA VAL A 184 5.96 4.73 8.60
C VAL A 184 7.08 3.91 7.99
N SER A 185 6.98 2.58 8.03
CA SER A 185 7.95 1.66 7.44
C SER A 185 7.76 1.54 5.92
N GLY A 186 8.76 0.96 5.22
CA GLY A 186 8.63 0.65 3.78
C GLY A 186 7.47 -0.30 3.50
N GLU A 187 7.29 -1.33 4.32
CA GLU A 187 6.17 -2.28 4.21
C GLU A 187 4.81 -1.61 4.35
N GLU A 188 4.71 -0.59 5.21
CA GLU A 188 3.47 0.18 5.38
C GLU A 188 3.23 1.12 4.20
N LEU A 189 4.27 1.68 3.58
CA LEU A 189 4.13 2.42 2.32
C LEU A 189 3.64 1.50 1.20
N ASP A 190 4.14 0.27 1.13
CA ASP A 190 3.69 -0.73 0.15
C ASP A 190 2.23 -1.17 0.43
N ALA A 191 1.88 -1.39 1.70
CA ALA A 191 0.52 -1.69 2.12
C ALA A 191 -0.46 -0.54 1.80
N PHE A 192 -0.01 0.72 1.97
CA PHE A 192 -0.77 1.89 1.59
C PHE A 192 -1.08 1.89 0.08
N VAL A 193 -0.09 1.66 -0.77
CA VAL A 193 -0.28 1.56 -2.23
C VAL A 193 -1.21 0.41 -2.57
N GLY A 194 -1.02 -0.78 -1.95
CA GLY A 194 -1.85 -1.97 -2.13
C GLY A 194 -3.29 -1.84 -1.62
N SER A 195 -3.59 -0.81 -0.81
CA SER A 195 -4.94 -0.53 -0.30
C SER A 195 -5.79 0.33 -1.24
N ILE A 196 -5.19 0.89 -2.29
CA ILE A 196 -5.89 1.78 -3.22
C ILE A 196 -6.77 0.95 -4.15
N THR A 197 -8.05 1.29 -4.21
CA THR A 197 -9.02 0.75 -5.18
C THR A 197 -9.57 1.88 -6.02
N VAL A 198 -9.42 1.82 -7.32
CA VAL A 198 -10.08 2.74 -8.29
C VAL A 198 -11.50 2.23 -8.55
N LYS A 199 -12.44 3.15 -8.74
CA LYS A 199 -13.88 2.85 -9.00
C LYS A 199 -14.24 3.06 -10.46
#